data_31d54b547de7942b35538705fbb702ba
#
_entry.id   31d54b547de7942b35538705fbb702ba
#
_cell.length_a   1.000
_cell.length_b   1.000
_cell.length_c   1.000
_cell.angle_alpha   90.00
_cell.angle_beta   90.00
_cell.angle_gamma   90.00
#
_symmetry.space_group_name_H-M   'P 1'
#
loop_
_entity.id
_entity.type
_entity.pdbx_description
1 polymer ?
#
loop_
_entity_poly.entity_id
_entity_poly.type
_entity_poly.pdbx_seq_one_letter_code
_entity_poly.pdbx_strand_id
1 'polypeptide(L)'
;MNLPAHQLTMTVLMTPDKTNFFGNVHGGDVLKLLDQVAYACASRYAGHHVVTLSVDQVTFKQPIHVGELLTFLASVNYTGTSSIEVGIKVISENILSRVVRHVNSCFLTMVAMDADRKPTAVPKFNPITPDETRRYEAAILRREMRKELEERFNKIRLSKT
;
A
#
# COMPACT_ATOMS: atom_id res chain seq x y z
N MET A 1 11.47 -0.30 20.61
CA MET A 1 10.02 -0.48 20.34
C MET A 1 9.87 -1.66 19.38
N ASN A 2 9.21 -2.72 19.79
CA ASN A 2 9.09 -3.93 19.00
C ASN A 2 7.72 -3.93 18.32
N LEU A 3 7.62 -3.36 17.11
CA LEU A 3 6.41 -3.42 16.30
C LEU A 3 6.21 -4.85 15.76
N PRO A 4 4.96 -5.35 15.67
CA PRO A 4 4.68 -6.62 15.02
C PRO A 4 5.27 -6.66 13.60
N ALA A 5 5.80 -7.80 13.17
CA ALA A 5 6.46 -7.93 11.88
C ALA A 5 5.56 -7.55 10.68
N HIS A 6 4.25 -7.71 10.84
CA HIS A 6 3.24 -7.41 9.81
C HIS A 6 2.75 -5.95 9.80
N GLN A 7 3.33 -5.07 10.61
CA GLN A 7 2.94 -3.65 10.68
C GLN A 7 4.15 -2.75 10.54
N LEU A 8 3.96 -1.60 9.90
CA LEU A 8 4.96 -0.55 9.76
C LEU A 8 4.30 0.82 9.85
N THR A 9 4.94 1.73 10.55
CA THR A 9 4.56 3.15 10.56
C THR A 9 5.73 3.98 10.08
N MET A 10 5.48 4.87 9.11
CA MET A 10 6.47 5.83 8.63
C MET A 10 5.84 7.22 8.60
N THR A 11 6.54 8.22 9.11
CA THR A 11 6.12 9.61 9.08
C THR A 11 7.14 10.44 8.31
N VAL A 12 6.68 11.26 7.39
CA VAL A 12 7.51 12.09 6.50
C VAL A 12 6.99 13.52 6.49
N LEU A 13 7.89 14.48 6.68
CA LEU A 13 7.57 15.90 6.50
C LEU A 13 7.47 16.22 5.00
N MET A 14 6.40 16.88 4.61
CA MET A 14 6.20 17.34 3.23
C MET A 14 7.01 18.63 2.99
N THR A 15 8.14 18.47 2.34
CA THR A 15 9.09 19.54 2.03
C THR A 15 8.76 20.25 0.71
N PRO A 16 9.25 21.51 0.48
CA PRO A 16 8.92 22.29 -0.70
C PRO A 16 9.30 21.67 -2.06
N ASP A 17 10.32 20.79 -2.08
CA ASP A 17 10.73 20.04 -3.28
C ASP A 17 9.68 19.03 -3.80
N LYS A 18 8.65 18.75 -3.01
CA LYS A 18 7.53 17.86 -3.36
C LYS A 18 6.32 18.60 -3.93
N THR A 19 6.47 19.85 -4.28
CA THR A 19 5.37 20.72 -4.72
C THR A 19 5.00 20.50 -6.18
N ASN A 20 3.69 20.45 -6.48
CA ASN A 20 3.16 20.49 -7.84
C ASN A 20 3.00 21.94 -8.35
N PHE A 21 2.48 22.12 -9.57
CA PHE A 21 2.27 23.43 -10.17
C PHE A 21 1.26 24.33 -9.42
N PHE A 22 0.40 23.76 -8.56
CA PHE A 22 -0.58 24.49 -7.75
C PHE A 22 -0.11 24.78 -6.32
N GLY A 23 1.14 24.45 -5.98
CA GLY A 23 1.69 24.67 -4.63
C GLY A 23 1.30 23.62 -3.59
N ASN A 24 0.66 22.52 -3.99
CA ASN A 24 0.37 21.37 -3.14
C ASN A 24 1.41 20.27 -3.35
N VAL A 25 1.40 19.26 -2.49
CA VAL A 25 2.28 18.09 -2.64
C VAL A 25 1.90 17.32 -3.91
N HIS A 26 2.90 16.97 -4.71
CA HIS A 26 2.72 16.23 -5.95
C HIS A 26 2.23 14.81 -5.67
N GLY A 27 1.14 14.38 -6.31
CA GLY A 27 0.58 13.03 -6.13
C GLY A 27 1.57 11.90 -6.41
N GLY A 28 2.47 12.10 -7.38
CA GLY A 28 3.54 11.15 -7.70
C GLY A 28 4.54 10.96 -6.56
N ASP A 29 4.85 11.99 -5.78
CA ASP A 29 5.71 11.88 -4.59
C ASP A 29 5.04 11.05 -3.51
N VAL A 30 3.74 11.21 -3.31
CA VAL A 30 2.97 10.38 -2.36
C VAL A 30 2.92 8.93 -2.82
N LEU A 31 2.71 8.68 -4.13
CA LEU A 31 2.71 7.31 -4.70
C LEU A 31 4.07 6.64 -4.52
N LYS A 32 5.18 7.36 -4.70
CA LYS A 32 6.53 6.85 -4.45
C LYS A 32 6.71 6.45 -2.99
N LEU A 33 6.25 7.27 -2.06
CA LEU A 33 6.30 6.96 -0.63
C LEU A 33 5.44 5.75 -0.28
N LEU A 34 4.25 5.63 -0.86
CA LEU A 34 3.38 4.46 -0.69
C LEU A 34 4.07 3.18 -1.14
N ASP A 35 4.74 3.19 -2.29
CA ASP A 35 5.51 2.05 -2.80
C ASP A 35 6.67 1.69 -1.86
N GLN A 36 7.43 2.67 -1.38
CA GLN A 36 8.51 2.46 -0.42
C GLN A 36 8.03 1.88 0.90
N VAL A 37 6.91 2.36 1.42
CA VAL A 37 6.28 1.84 2.65
C VAL A 37 5.80 0.41 2.47
N ALA A 38 5.15 0.11 1.35
CA ALA A 38 4.71 -1.24 1.01
C ALA A 38 5.89 -2.20 0.90
N TYR A 39 6.97 -1.78 0.21
CA TYR A 39 8.21 -2.54 0.12
C TYR A 39 8.78 -2.86 1.51
N ALA A 40 8.94 -1.86 2.35
CA ALA A 40 9.52 -2.04 3.69
C ALA A 40 8.66 -2.95 4.58
N CYS A 41 7.34 -2.77 4.55
CA CYS A 41 6.39 -3.58 5.31
C CYS A 41 6.41 -5.05 4.85
N ALA A 42 6.31 -5.29 3.55
CA ALA A 42 6.28 -6.63 2.97
C ALA A 42 7.62 -7.35 3.11
N SER A 43 8.75 -6.68 2.83
CA SER A 43 10.09 -7.27 2.96
C SER A 43 10.40 -7.65 4.41
N ARG A 44 10.04 -6.78 5.36
CA ARG A 44 10.21 -7.05 6.78
C ARG A 44 9.40 -8.28 7.23
N TYR A 45 8.19 -8.43 6.72
CA TYR A 45 7.34 -9.58 7.02
C TYR A 45 7.85 -10.87 6.38
N ALA A 46 8.21 -10.80 5.10
CA ALA A 46 8.63 -11.98 4.31
C ALA A 46 10.04 -12.46 4.64
N GLY A 47 10.93 -11.58 5.10
CA GLY A 47 12.36 -11.87 5.22
C GLY A 47 13.08 -11.95 3.86
N HIS A 48 12.47 -11.45 2.80
CA HIS A 48 12.96 -11.44 1.42
C HIS A 48 12.79 -10.06 0.78
N HIS A 49 13.53 -9.80 -0.29
CA HIS A 49 13.21 -8.70 -1.17
C HIS A 49 11.84 -8.94 -1.82
N VAL A 50 11.11 -7.88 -2.05
CA VAL A 50 9.82 -7.93 -2.74
C VAL A 50 9.83 -6.99 -3.94
N VAL A 51 8.96 -7.27 -4.90
CA VAL A 51 8.68 -6.38 -6.02
C VAL A 51 7.21 -6.01 -6.02
N THR A 52 6.89 -4.82 -6.52
CA THR A 52 5.52 -4.36 -6.66
C THR A 52 4.88 -5.03 -7.88
N LEU A 53 3.82 -5.78 -7.65
CA LEU A 53 3.04 -6.42 -8.73
C LEU A 53 1.91 -5.51 -9.19
N SER A 54 1.15 -4.94 -8.27
CA SER A 54 0.03 -4.08 -8.58
C SER A 54 -0.23 -3.05 -7.49
N VAL A 55 -0.78 -1.93 -7.89
CA VAL A 55 -1.32 -0.90 -7.02
C VAL A 55 -2.80 -0.78 -7.33
N ASP A 56 -3.65 -0.93 -6.33
CA ASP A 56 -5.07 -0.74 -6.51
C ASP A 56 -5.38 0.76 -6.68
N GLN A 57 -6.58 1.09 -7.08
CA GLN A 57 -7.02 2.46 -7.29
C GLN A 57 -6.67 3.35 -6.08
N VAL A 58 -5.93 4.43 -6.34
CA VAL A 58 -5.58 5.45 -5.35
C VAL A 58 -6.38 6.71 -5.64
N THR A 59 -7.18 7.14 -4.66
CA THR A 59 -7.97 8.36 -4.77
C THR A 59 -7.47 9.38 -3.76
N PHE A 60 -7.04 10.54 -4.25
CA PHE A 60 -6.68 11.69 -3.42
C PHE A 60 -7.92 12.54 -3.16
N LYS A 61 -8.50 12.41 -1.98
CA LYS A 61 -9.76 13.10 -1.64
C LYS A 61 -9.55 14.57 -1.25
N GLN A 62 -8.36 14.91 -0.81
CA GLN A 62 -8.02 16.26 -0.34
C GLN A 62 -6.56 16.59 -0.70
N PRO A 63 -6.24 17.88 -0.94
CA PRO A 63 -4.87 18.30 -1.18
C PRO A 63 -4.02 18.11 0.08
N ILE A 64 -2.75 17.81 -0.13
CA ILE A 64 -1.73 17.73 0.91
C ILE A 64 -0.86 18.98 0.77
N HIS A 65 -0.63 19.68 1.88
CA HIS A 65 0.11 20.92 1.88
C HIS A 65 1.56 20.71 2.32
N VAL A 66 2.44 21.52 1.75
CA VAL A 66 3.83 21.63 2.21
C VAL A 66 3.86 22.02 3.68
N GLY A 67 4.74 21.39 4.46
CA GLY A 67 4.84 21.59 5.91
C GLY A 67 3.94 20.68 6.75
N GLU A 68 3.06 19.91 6.12
CA GLU A 68 2.31 18.87 6.84
C GLU A 68 3.15 17.61 7.06
N LEU A 69 2.85 16.88 8.15
CA LEU A 69 3.38 15.54 8.40
C LEU A 69 2.45 14.50 7.78
N LEU A 70 2.99 13.67 6.90
CA LEU A 70 2.30 12.50 6.37
C LEU A 70 2.70 11.25 7.14
N THR A 71 1.74 10.59 7.75
CA THR A 71 1.97 9.30 8.41
C THR A 71 1.29 8.18 7.63
N PHE A 72 2.09 7.19 7.30
CA PHE A 72 1.71 5.98 6.58
C PHE A 72 1.59 4.84 7.60
N LEU A 73 0.37 4.35 7.80
CA LEU A 73 0.07 3.21 8.67
C LEU A 73 -0.12 1.99 7.78
N ALA A 74 0.89 1.16 7.69
CA ALA A 74 0.90 -0.02 6.84
C ALA A 74 0.69 -1.31 7.62
N SER A 75 -0.02 -2.25 7.01
CA SER A 75 -0.17 -3.60 7.53
C SER A 75 -0.26 -4.63 6.41
N VAL A 76 0.33 -5.82 6.65
CA VAL A 76 0.04 -6.99 5.83
C VAL A 76 -1.39 -7.42 6.13
N ASN A 77 -2.21 -7.51 5.09
CA ASN A 77 -3.62 -7.89 5.22
C ASN A 77 -3.89 -9.33 4.77
N TYR A 78 -3.10 -9.81 3.82
CA TYR A 78 -3.27 -11.15 3.23
C TYR A 78 -1.95 -11.63 2.61
N THR A 79 -1.73 -12.93 2.62
CA THR A 79 -0.63 -13.59 1.90
C THR A 79 -1.15 -14.74 1.06
N GLY A 80 -0.70 -14.80 -0.20
CA GLY A 80 -0.81 -15.98 -1.06
C GLY A 80 0.42 -16.89 -0.89
N THR A 81 0.80 -17.61 -1.94
CA THR A 81 2.03 -18.43 -1.90
C THR A 81 3.28 -17.56 -1.84
N SER A 82 3.42 -16.60 -2.76
CA SER A 82 4.54 -15.65 -2.85
C SER A 82 4.10 -14.20 -2.80
N SER A 83 2.81 -13.93 -2.81
CA SER A 83 2.23 -12.58 -2.83
C SER A 83 1.82 -12.11 -1.44
N ILE A 84 1.92 -10.82 -1.23
CA ILE A 84 1.56 -10.13 0.01
C ILE A 84 0.73 -8.91 -0.34
N GLU A 85 -0.47 -8.78 0.20
CA GLU A 85 -1.20 -7.52 0.16
C GLU A 85 -0.80 -6.65 1.36
N VAL A 86 -0.34 -5.45 1.08
CA VAL A 86 -0.10 -4.40 2.08
C VAL A 86 -1.16 -3.33 1.94
N GLY A 87 -1.93 -3.12 3.00
CA GLY A 87 -2.85 -1.99 3.11
C GLY A 87 -2.16 -0.82 3.81
N ILE A 88 -2.35 0.39 3.29
CA ILE A 88 -1.75 1.60 3.84
C ILE A 88 -2.84 2.66 4.03
N LYS A 89 -3.01 3.12 5.26
CA LYS A 89 -3.80 4.30 5.59
C LYS A 89 -2.86 5.50 5.69
N VAL A 90 -3.17 6.56 4.96
CA VAL A 90 -2.40 7.81 4.97
C VAL A 90 -3.17 8.88 5.73
N ILE A 91 -2.55 9.43 6.74
CA ILE A 91 -3.05 10.57 7.51
C ILE A 91 -2.09 11.75 7.37
N SER A 92 -2.64 12.95 7.29
CA SER A 92 -1.91 14.21 7.26
C SER A 92 -2.18 14.97 8.54
N GLU A 93 -1.15 15.57 9.10
CA GLU A 93 -1.23 16.43 10.27
C GLU A 93 -0.65 17.81 9.94
N ASN A 94 -1.44 18.86 10.19
CA ASN A 94 -0.91 20.21 10.25
C ASN A 94 -0.19 20.39 11.59
N ILE A 95 1.11 20.59 11.57
CA ILE A 95 1.95 20.61 12.77
C ILE A 95 1.56 21.73 13.75
N LEU A 96 1.17 22.90 13.20
CA LEU A 96 0.89 24.08 14.02
C LEU A 96 -0.51 24.01 14.66
N SER A 97 -1.52 23.65 13.89
CA SER A 97 -2.90 23.51 14.40
C SER A 97 -3.20 22.17 15.01
N ARG A 98 -2.34 21.15 14.80
CA ARG A 98 -2.51 19.75 15.22
C ARG A 98 -3.76 19.07 14.63
N VAL A 99 -4.32 19.64 13.57
CA VAL A 99 -5.45 19.05 12.87
C VAL A 99 -4.98 17.85 12.06
N VAL A 100 -5.60 16.70 12.30
CA VAL A 100 -5.30 15.43 11.62
C VAL A 100 -6.41 15.11 10.64
N ARG A 101 -6.06 14.72 9.41
CA ARG A 101 -7.00 14.36 8.34
C ARG A 101 -6.63 13.00 7.74
N HIS A 102 -7.63 12.20 7.41
CA HIS A 102 -7.44 11.02 6.57
C HIS A 102 -7.35 11.44 5.11
N VAL A 103 -6.21 11.19 4.48
CA VAL A 103 -5.94 11.60 3.08
C VAL A 103 -6.38 10.53 2.10
N ASN A 104 -5.88 9.32 2.26
CA ASN A 104 -6.30 8.18 1.45
C ASN A 104 -6.05 6.84 2.16
N SER A 105 -6.58 5.78 1.57
CA SER A 105 -6.20 4.41 1.84
C SER A 105 -5.93 3.71 0.51
N CYS A 106 -4.89 2.92 0.46
CA CYS A 106 -4.55 2.15 -0.73
C CYS A 106 -4.06 0.76 -0.38
N PHE A 107 -4.04 -0.10 -1.38
CA PHE A 107 -3.61 -1.48 -1.26
C PHE A 107 -2.64 -1.80 -2.39
N LEU A 108 -1.50 -2.39 -2.02
CA LEU A 108 -0.47 -2.83 -2.97
C LEU A 108 -0.28 -4.32 -2.83
N THR A 109 -0.10 -5.00 -3.95
CA THR A 109 0.29 -6.40 -3.98
C THR A 109 1.78 -6.48 -4.29
N MET A 110 2.53 -7.08 -3.37
CA MET A 110 3.95 -7.32 -3.47
C MET A 110 4.22 -8.81 -3.68
N VAL A 111 5.30 -9.15 -4.37
CA VAL A 111 5.73 -10.55 -4.57
C VAL A 111 7.14 -10.72 -4.03
N ALA A 112 7.31 -11.69 -3.13
CA ALA A 112 8.62 -12.03 -2.59
C ALA A 112 9.49 -12.75 -3.63
N MET A 113 10.75 -12.36 -3.69
CA MET A 113 11.75 -12.87 -4.64
C MET A 113 12.92 -13.50 -3.90
N ASP A 114 13.41 -14.62 -4.43
CA ASP A 114 14.65 -15.25 -3.96
C ASP A 114 15.90 -14.58 -4.56
N ALA A 115 17.08 -15.13 -4.23
CA ALA A 115 18.36 -14.64 -4.73
C ALA A 115 18.50 -14.74 -6.26
N ASP A 116 17.77 -15.67 -6.90
CA ASP A 116 17.75 -15.86 -8.35
C ASP A 116 16.65 -15.02 -9.03
N ARG A 117 16.05 -14.09 -8.30
CA ARG A 117 14.95 -13.22 -8.76
C ARG A 117 13.70 -14.00 -9.22
N LYS A 118 13.41 -15.13 -8.56
CA LYS A 118 12.22 -15.92 -8.78
C LYS A 118 11.26 -15.75 -7.60
N PRO A 119 9.93 -15.81 -7.83
CA PRO A 119 8.98 -15.78 -6.73
C PRO A 119 9.25 -16.88 -5.70
N THR A 120 9.24 -16.52 -4.43
CA THR A 120 9.48 -17.43 -3.31
C THR A 120 8.35 -17.37 -2.30
N ALA A 121 8.16 -18.48 -1.56
CA ALA A 121 7.08 -18.60 -0.58
C ALA A 121 7.27 -17.61 0.58
N VAL A 122 6.15 -17.08 1.07
CA VAL A 122 6.09 -16.19 2.22
C VAL A 122 5.40 -16.86 3.39
N PRO A 123 5.68 -16.44 4.65
CA PRO A 123 4.94 -16.91 5.81
C PRO A 123 3.45 -16.62 5.65
N LYS A 124 2.61 -17.59 6.00
CA LYS A 124 1.16 -17.39 5.96
C LYS A 124 0.73 -16.36 7.00
N PHE A 125 0.00 -15.35 6.59
CA PHE A 125 -0.62 -14.41 7.51
C PHE A 125 -1.89 -15.01 8.12
N ASN A 126 -1.96 -15.04 9.45
CA ASN A 126 -3.11 -15.47 10.20
C ASN A 126 -3.62 -14.29 11.04
N PRO A 127 -4.78 -13.73 10.72
CA PRO A 127 -5.34 -12.61 11.48
C PRO A 127 -5.73 -13.08 12.89
N ILE A 128 -5.45 -12.25 13.90
CA ILE A 128 -5.73 -12.54 15.31
C ILE A 128 -6.81 -11.61 15.87
N THR A 129 -6.74 -10.33 15.52
CA THR A 129 -7.68 -9.32 16.01
C THR A 129 -8.89 -9.19 15.09
N PRO A 130 -10.05 -8.68 15.59
CA PRO A 130 -11.20 -8.39 14.74
C PRO A 130 -10.88 -7.46 13.57
N ASP A 131 -10.04 -6.45 13.77
CA ASP A 131 -9.60 -5.55 12.72
C ASP A 131 -8.73 -6.22 11.66
N GLU A 132 -7.84 -7.11 12.06
CA GLU A 132 -7.05 -7.91 11.13
C GLU A 132 -7.92 -8.85 10.33
N THR A 133 -8.88 -9.51 10.96
CA THR A 133 -9.84 -10.40 10.29
C THR A 133 -10.66 -9.63 9.24
N ARG A 134 -11.18 -8.46 9.59
CA ARG A 134 -11.90 -7.60 8.65
C ARG A 134 -11.04 -7.20 7.46
N ARG A 135 -9.78 -6.80 7.70
CA ARG A 135 -8.83 -6.44 6.64
C ARG A 135 -8.45 -7.63 5.76
N TYR A 136 -8.30 -8.81 6.36
CA TYR A 136 -8.00 -10.04 5.66
C TYR A 136 -9.14 -10.46 4.73
N GLU A 137 -10.38 -10.45 5.21
CA GLU A 137 -11.57 -10.76 4.39
C GLU A 137 -11.74 -9.77 3.24
N ALA A 138 -11.55 -8.48 3.50
CA ALA A 138 -11.58 -7.46 2.47
C ALA A 138 -10.45 -7.62 1.43
N ALA A 139 -9.28 -8.09 1.85
CA ALA A 139 -8.17 -8.38 0.94
C ALA A 139 -8.48 -9.55 -0.01
N ILE A 140 -9.12 -10.60 0.49
CA ILE A 140 -9.58 -11.73 -0.34
C ILE A 140 -10.57 -11.22 -1.39
N LEU A 141 -11.55 -10.42 -0.99
CA LEU A 141 -12.53 -9.84 -1.92
C LEU A 141 -11.85 -8.97 -3.00
N ARG A 142 -10.89 -8.10 -2.62
CA ARG A 142 -10.14 -7.30 -3.60
C ARG A 142 -9.39 -8.17 -4.60
N ARG A 143 -8.77 -9.26 -4.14
CA ARG A 143 -8.07 -10.21 -5.00
C ARG A 143 -9.01 -10.86 -6.02
N GLU A 144 -10.18 -11.30 -5.58
CA GLU A 144 -11.21 -11.90 -6.44
C GLU A 144 -11.71 -10.89 -7.47
N MET A 145 -12.01 -9.67 -7.05
CA MET A 145 -12.46 -8.59 -7.94
C MET A 145 -11.42 -8.22 -8.99
N ARG A 146 -10.14 -8.14 -8.64
CA ARG A 146 -9.06 -7.88 -9.61
C ARG A 146 -9.01 -8.95 -10.68
N LYS A 147 -9.10 -10.23 -10.29
CA LYS A 147 -9.10 -11.36 -11.21
C LYS A 147 -10.31 -11.31 -12.15
N GLU A 148 -11.49 -11.08 -11.60
CA GLU A 148 -12.72 -10.95 -12.40
C GLU A 148 -12.63 -9.78 -13.40
N LEU A 149 -12.14 -8.64 -12.98
CA LEU A 149 -11.98 -7.47 -13.81
C LEU A 149 -11.01 -7.73 -14.97
N GLU A 150 -9.88 -8.38 -14.71
CA GLU A 150 -8.91 -8.77 -15.74
C GLU A 150 -9.52 -9.73 -16.76
N GLU A 151 -10.27 -10.74 -16.29
CA GLU A 151 -10.98 -11.67 -17.18
C GLU A 151 -12.01 -10.97 -18.07
N ARG A 152 -12.76 -10.00 -17.53
CA ARG A 152 -13.72 -9.20 -18.28
C ARG A 152 -13.04 -8.34 -19.35
N PHE A 153 -11.95 -7.68 -19.03
CA PHE A 153 -11.16 -6.90 -20.00
C PHE A 153 -10.58 -7.78 -21.12
N ASN A 154 -10.09 -8.96 -20.79
CA ASN A 154 -9.56 -9.89 -21.78
C ASN A 154 -10.64 -10.37 -22.74
N LYS A 155 -11.87 -10.63 -22.27
CA LYS A 155 -13.01 -10.96 -23.13
C LYS A 155 -13.34 -9.83 -24.12
N ILE A 156 -13.30 -8.58 -23.69
CA ILE A 156 -13.54 -7.41 -24.56
C ILE A 156 -12.45 -7.29 -25.63
N ARG A 157 -11.18 -7.54 -25.28
CA ARG A 157 -10.08 -7.53 -26.26
C ARG A 157 -10.27 -8.59 -27.34
N LEU A 158 -10.60 -9.82 -26.93
CA LEU A 158 -10.78 -10.96 -27.85
C LEU A 158 -12.03 -10.84 -28.72
N SER A 159 -13.06 -10.10 -28.31
CA SER A 159 -14.29 -9.91 -29.09
C SER A 159 -14.14 -8.91 -30.27
N LYS A 160 -13.00 -8.19 -30.34
CA LYS A 160 -12.71 -7.19 -31.37
C LYS A 160 -11.64 -7.63 -32.38
N THR A 161 -11.13 -8.86 -32.23
CA THR A 161 -10.26 -9.54 -33.20
C THR A 161 -11.05 -10.58 -33.97
#